data_764cbed919c83f1dc984557fb4c55bd7
#
_entry.id   764cbed919c83f1dc984557fb4c55bd7
#
_cell.length_a   1.000
_cell.length_b   1.000
_cell.length_c   1.000
_cell.angle_alpha   90.00
_cell.angle_beta   90.00
_cell.angle_gamma   90.00
#
_symmetry.space_group_name_H-M   'P 1'
#
loop_
_entity.id
_entity.type
_entity.pdbx_description
1 polymer ?
#
loop_
_entity_poly.entity_id
_entity_poly.type
_entity_poly.pdbx_seq_one_letter_code
_entity_poly.pdbx_strand_id
1 'polypeptide(L)'
;MEAAWLDRFLGLLPRQSTVLDIGCGSGEPIARYLAEHGCKLTGVDSAPEMIAICRDTFAQQEWCVADMRSLSLRRTFNGILAWNSFFHLCPDDQRHMFSVFQAHAAPNTVLMFTSGPSFGEAIGTFEGEPLYHASLDGAEYRALLDKSGFAVVAHVMEDPACGRHTIWLAQHL
;
A
#
# COMPACT_ATOMS: atom_id res chain seq x y z
N MET A 1 -13.78 5.25 7.14
CA MET A 1 -13.20 4.05 7.74
C MET A 1 -11.67 4.12 7.72
N GLU A 2 -11.03 4.39 6.59
CA GLU A 2 -9.58 4.48 6.45
C GLU A 2 -8.96 5.77 7.00
N ALA A 3 -9.74 6.85 7.12
CA ALA A 3 -9.27 8.19 7.44
C ALA A 3 -8.35 8.26 8.67
N ALA A 4 -8.68 7.56 9.76
CA ALA A 4 -7.86 7.57 10.97
C ALA A 4 -6.45 6.97 10.74
N TRP A 5 -6.32 5.98 9.85
CA TRP A 5 -5.02 5.41 9.47
C TRP A 5 -4.27 6.30 8.50
N LEU A 6 -4.99 6.94 7.57
CA LEU A 6 -4.40 7.95 6.68
C LEU A 6 -3.90 9.16 7.47
N ASP A 7 -4.62 9.61 8.52
CA ASP A 7 -4.15 10.65 9.43
C ASP A 7 -2.86 10.24 10.15
N ARG A 8 -2.78 9.00 10.64
CA ARG A 8 -1.55 8.48 11.28
C ARG A 8 -0.39 8.41 10.30
N PHE A 9 -0.65 7.95 9.08
CA PHE A 9 0.33 7.91 8.00
C PHE A 9 0.82 9.33 7.67
N LEU A 10 -0.08 10.27 7.42
CA LEU A 10 0.25 11.67 7.13
C LEU A 10 0.99 12.36 8.28
N GLY A 11 0.66 12.01 9.54
CA GLY A 11 1.33 12.55 10.73
C GLY A 11 2.83 12.21 10.83
N LEU A 12 3.27 11.18 10.12
CA LEU A 12 4.69 10.78 10.04
C LEU A 12 5.40 11.38 8.82
N LEU A 13 4.67 11.94 7.87
CA LEU A 13 5.23 12.49 6.64
C LEU A 13 5.59 13.97 6.76
N PRO A 14 6.63 14.44 6.06
CA PRO A 14 6.85 15.87 5.85
C PRO A 14 5.66 16.54 5.13
N ARG A 15 5.54 17.84 5.24
CA ARG A 15 4.55 18.59 4.43
C ARG A 15 4.86 18.47 2.93
N GLN A 16 3.82 18.40 2.09
CA GLN A 16 3.94 18.27 0.63
C GLN A 16 4.74 17.03 0.19
N SER A 17 4.52 15.92 0.88
CA SER A 17 5.19 14.65 0.61
C SER A 17 4.83 14.05 -0.74
N THR A 18 5.80 13.33 -1.32
CA THR A 18 5.56 12.41 -2.43
C THR A 18 5.11 11.07 -1.88
N VAL A 19 4.03 10.52 -2.41
CA VAL A 19 3.47 9.22 -1.99
C VAL A 19 3.30 8.31 -3.20
N LEU A 20 3.79 7.08 -3.05
CA LEU A 20 3.57 5.98 -4.00
C LEU A 20 2.40 5.13 -3.50
N ASP A 21 1.35 5.01 -4.31
CA ASP A 21 0.18 4.15 -4.03
C ASP A 21 0.20 2.94 -4.95
N ILE A 22 0.49 1.77 -4.38
CA ILE A 22 0.70 0.51 -5.12
C ILE A 22 -0.58 -0.32 -5.09
N GLY A 23 -1.17 -0.53 -6.27
CA GLY A 23 -2.51 -1.09 -6.41
C GLY A 23 -3.57 -0.05 -6.08
N CYS A 24 -3.44 1.14 -6.69
CA CYS A 24 -4.25 2.31 -6.37
C CYS A 24 -5.73 2.20 -6.81
N GLY A 25 -6.08 1.20 -7.61
CA GLY A 25 -7.43 1.06 -8.16
C GLY A 25 -7.87 2.33 -8.89
N SER A 26 -9.09 2.79 -8.61
CA SER A 26 -9.64 4.05 -9.15
C SER A 26 -9.14 5.32 -8.42
N GLY A 27 -8.28 5.18 -7.42
CA GLY A 27 -7.82 6.28 -6.57
C GLY A 27 -8.78 6.67 -5.44
N GLU A 28 -9.99 6.16 -5.43
CA GLU A 28 -10.99 6.45 -4.39
C GLU A 28 -10.99 5.38 -3.28
N PRO A 29 -11.08 5.76 -2.04
CA PRO A 29 -11.07 7.14 -1.47
C PRO A 29 -9.65 7.64 -1.13
N ILE A 30 -8.63 6.80 -1.27
CA ILE A 30 -7.27 7.00 -0.72
C ILE A 30 -6.55 8.17 -1.42
N ALA A 31 -6.47 8.14 -2.75
CA ALA A 31 -5.77 9.17 -3.50
C ALA A 31 -6.43 10.54 -3.34
N ARG A 32 -7.77 10.60 -3.30
CA ARG A 32 -8.50 11.84 -3.02
C ARG A 32 -8.07 12.42 -1.66
N TYR A 33 -8.14 11.59 -0.63
CA TYR A 33 -7.80 12.02 0.73
C TYR A 33 -6.37 12.58 0.81
N LEU A 34 -5.40 11.87 0.26
CA LEU A 34 -4.00 12.29 0.27
C LEU A 34 -3.76 13.55 -0.57
N ALA A 35 -4.40 13.69 -1.73
CA ALA A 35 -4.30 14.89 -2.57
C ALA A 35 -4.87 16.13 -1.88
N GLU A 36 -6.02 16.00 -1.19
CA GLU A 36 -6.64 17.07 -0.41
C GLU A 36 -5.76 17.52 0.77
N HIS A 37 -4.89 16.61 1.28
CA HIS A 37 -3.91 16.92 2.32
C HIS A 37 -2.54 17.37 1.75
N GLY A 38 -2.49 17.69 0.44
CA GLY A 38 -1.33 18.30 -0.21
C GLY A 38 -0.22 17.34 -0.62
N CYS A 39 -0.47 16.03 -0.65
CA CYS A 39 0.47 15.05 -1.16
C CYS A 39 0.53 15.08 -2.70
N LYS A 40 1.72 14.82 -3.24
CA LYS A 40 1.95 14.51 -4.65
C LYS A 40 1.95 13.00 -4.83
N LEU A 41 0.98 12.50 -5.59
CA LEU A 41 0.77 11.06 -5.74
C LEU A 41 1.37 10.52 -7.03
N THR A 42 1.92 9.33 -6.92
CA THR A 42 2.16 8.42 -8.04
C THR A 42 1.41 7.14 -7.75
N GLY A 43 0.35 6.88 -8.49
CA GLY A 43 -0.44 5.66 -8.37
C GLY A 43 -0.06 4.64 -9.43
N VAL A 44 -0.03 3.38 -9.02
CA VAL A 44 0.29 2.24 -9.87
C VAL A 44 -0.80 1.19 -9.74
N ASP A 45 -1.31 0.72 -10.85
CA ASP A 45 -2.22 -0.42 -10.91
C ASP A 45 -1.97 -1.23 -12.19
N SER A 46 -2.28 -2.51 -12.17
CA SER A 46 -2.15 -3.39 -13.34
C SER A 46 -3.33 -3.28 -14.29
N ALA A 47 -4.47 -2.73 -13.85
CA ALA A 47 -5.67 -2.54 -14.65
C ALA A 47 -5.65 -1.19 -15.38
N PRO A 48 -5.54 -1.18 -16.74
CA PRO A 48 -5.52 0.06 -17.52
C PRO A 48 -6.78 0.92 -17.31
N GLU A 49 -7.93 0.26 -17.10
CA GLU A 49 -9.22 0.92 -16.89
C GLU A 49 -9.22 1.75 -15.60
N MET A 50 -8.65 1.20 -14.51
CA MET A 50 -8.52 1.90 -13.24
C MET A 50 -7.60 3.12 -13.38
N ILE A 51 -6.49 2.96 -14.07
CA ILE A 51 -5.56 4.07 -14.34
C ILE A 51 -6.21 5.14 -15.24
N ALA A 52 -7.07 4.76 -16.19
CA ALA A 52 -7.81 5.73 -16.99
C ALA A 52 -8.74 6.59 -16.11
N ILE A 53 -9.48 5.96 -15.20
CA ILE A 53 -10.34 6.67 -14.23
C ILE A 53 -9.50 7.63 -13.36
N CYS A 54 -8.34 7.17 -12.86
CA CYS A 54 -7.45 8.02 -12.07
C CYS A 54 -6.98 9.26 -12.86
N ARG A 55 -6.59 9.09 -14.12
CA ARG A 55 -6.13 10.20 -14.97
C ARG A 55 -7.22 11.23 -15.22
N ASP A 56 -8.45 10.77 -15.42
CA ASP A 56 -9.60 11.66 -15.63
C ASP A 56 -10.00 12.39 -14.34
N THR A 57 -9.96 11.69 -13.21
CA THR A 57 -10.42 12.23 -11.91
C THR A 57 -9.35 13.09 -11.23
N PHE A 58 -8.08 12.70 -11.34
CA PHE A 58 -6.95 13.31 -10.64
C PHE A 58 -5.83 13.71 -11.60
N ALA A 59 -6.16 14.53 -12.61
CA ALA A 59 -5.26 14.92 -13.69
C ALA A 59 -3.95 15.62 -13.24
N GLN A 60 -3.88 16.09 -11.99
CA GLN A 60 -2.68 16.74 -11.43
C GLN A 60 -1.70 15.73 -10.79
N GLN A 61 -2.07 14.46 -10.72
CA GLN A 61 -1.28 13.39 -10.12
C GLN A 61 -0.69 12.49 -11.23
N GLU A 62 0.24 11.62 -10.85
CA GLU A 62 0.92 10.72 -11.78
C GLU A 62 0.34 9.30 -11.69
N TRP A 63 0.01 8.69 -12.83
CA TRP A 63 -0.65 7.39 -12.89
C TRP A 63 0.01 6.47 -13.91
N CYS A 64 0.41 5.27 -13.47
CA CYS A 64 1.14 4.30 -14.27
C CYS A 64 0.42 2.95 -14.29
N VAL A 65 0.24 2.40 -15.49
CA VAL A 65 -0.14 0.99 -15.64
C VAL A 65 1.13 0.15 -15.47
N ALA A 66 1.22 -0.63 -14.40
CA ALA A 66 2.36 -1.51 -14.15
C ALA A 66 1.99 -2.63 -13.18
N ASP A 67 2.70 -3.75 -13.30
CA ASP A 67 2.65 -4.83 -12.32
C ASP A 67 3.54 -4.47 -11.11
N MET A 68 2.93 -4.48 -9.92
CA MET A 68 3.64 -4.13 -8.69
C MET A 68 4.85 -5.03 -8.41
N ARG A 69 4.82 -6.30 -8.85
CA ARG A 69 5.89 -7.27 -8.64
C ARG A 69 7.19 -6.91 -9.35
N SER A 70 7.09 -6.20 -10.47
CA SER A 70 8.23 -5.77 -11.28
C SER A 70 8.42 -4.25 -11.29
N LEU A 71 7.80 -3.54 -10.36
CA LEU A 71 7.81 -2.09 -10.30
C LEU A 71 9.21 -1.54 -10.06
N SER A 72 9.65 -0.62 -10.94
CA SER A 72 10.92 0.09 -10.82
C SER A 72 10.81 1.51 -11.37
N LEU A 73 10.45 2.46 -10.50
CA LEU A 73 10.30 3.88 -10.87
C LEU A 73 11.63 4.64 -10.79
N ARG A 74 12.71 4.02 -10.29
CA ARG A 74 14.07 4.60 -10.13
C ARG A 74 14.06 5.92 -9.35
N ARG A 75 13.18 6.05 -8.38
CA ARG A 75 13.09 7.18 -7.45
C ARG A 75 12.49 6.72 -6.14
N THR A 76 12.69 7.51 -5.10
CA THR A 76 12.18 7.25 -3.76
C THR A 76 11.04 8.19 -3.41
N PHE A 77 10.26 7.83 -2.40
CA PHE A 77 9.07 8.52 -1.94
C PHE A 77 9.12 8.74 -0.42
N ASN A 78 8.41 9.74 0.07
CA ASN A 78 8.26 9.96 1.51
C ASN A 78 7.28 8.96 2.13
N GLY A 79 6.28 8.53 1.37
CA GLY A 79 5.31 7.53 1.78
C GLY A 79 5.07 6.48 0.71
N ILE A 80 4.80 5.25 1.13
CA ILE A 80 4.42 4.13 0.27
C ILE A 80 3.17 3.50 0.87
N LEU A 81 2.14 3.32 0.04
CA LEU A 81 0.90 2.64 0.39
C LEU A 81 0.74 1.37 -0.46
N ALA A 82 0.22 0.31 0.16
CA ALA A 82 -0.30 -0.87 -0.52
C ALA A 82 -1.60 -1.28 0.21
N TRP A 83 -2.63 -0.44 0.03
CA TRP A 83 -3.89 -0.57 0.73
C TRP A 83 -4.87 -1.42 -0.07
N ASN A 84 -5.37 -2.50 0.53
CA ASN A 84 -6.28 -3.47 -0.08
C ASN A 84 -5.85 -3.98 -1.47
N SER A 85 -4.56 -4.15 -1.67
CA SER A 85 -3.98 -4.57 -2.96
C SER A 85 -2.98 -5.71 -2.82
N PHE A 86 -2.00 -5.55 -1.96
CA PHE A 86 -0.87 -6.44 -1.78
C PHE A 86 -1.26 -7.87 -1.38
N PHE A 87 -2.33 -8.07 -0.63
CA PHE A 87 -2.81 -9.39 -0.20
C PHE A 87 -3.50 -10.19 -1.33
N HIS A 88 -3.65 -9.64 -2.53
CA HIS A 88 -4.07 -10.41 -3.72
C HIS A 88 -2.90 -11.15 -4.39
N LEU A 89 -1.68 -10.91 -3.96
CA LEU A 89 -0.50 -11.63 -4.42
C LEU A 89 -0.36 -12.98 -3.69
N CYS A 90 0.22 -13.98 -4.35
CA CYS A 90 0.60 -15.23 -3.69
C CYS A 90 1.71 -14.98 -2.64
N PRO A 91 1.92 -15.89 -1.69
CA PRO A 91 2.89 -15.69 -0.60
C PRO A 91 4.31 -15.34 -1.08
N ASP A 92 4.79 -15.96 -2.16
CA ASP A 92 6.14 -15.69 -2.68
C ASP A 92 6.25 -14.30 -3.30
N ASP A 93 5.22 -13.85 -4.02
CA ASP A 93 5.17 -12.50 -4.55
C ASP A 93 5.08 -11.46 -3.42
N GLN A 94 4.33 -11.75 -2.34
CA GLN A 94 4.30 -10.88 -1.16
C GLN A 94 5.69 -10.74 -0.52
N ARG A 95 6.46 -11.83 -0.40
CA ARG A 95 7.87 -11.78 0.07
C ARG A 95 8.73 -10.89 -0.81
N HIS A 96 8.56 -11.03 -2.13
CA HIS A 96 9.30 -10.23 -3.11
C HIS A 96 8.99 -8.73 -3.00
N MET A 97 7.74 -8.36 -2.70
CA MET A 97 7.33 -6.96 -2.59
C MET A 97 8.14 -6.15 -1.58
N PHE A 98 8.71 -6.77 -0.55
CA PHE A 98 9.55 -6.05 0.42
C PHE A 98 10.82 -5.48 -0.22
N SER A 99 11.37 -6.15 -1.25
CA SER A 99 12.45 -5.59 -2.07
C SER A 99 11.97 -4.41 -2.93
N VAL A 100 10.74 -4.45 -3.42
CA VAL A 100 10.13 -3.34 -4.17
C VAL A 100 9.90 -2.14 -3.25
N PHE A 101 9.36 -2.35 -2.03
CA PHE A 101 9.20 -1.28 -1.05
C PHE A 101 10.54 -0.63 -0.70
N GLN A 102 11.57 -1.44 -0.42
CA GLN A 102 12.92 -0.96 -0.12
C GLN A 102 13.52 -0.15 -1.29
N ALA A 103 13.35 -0.59 -2.52
CA ALA A 103 13.88 0.09 -3.72
C ALA A 103 13.25 1.48 -3.95
N HIS A 104 12.07 1.74 -3.38
CA HIS A 104 11.35 3.01 -3.48
C HIS A 104 11.38 3.82 -2.17
N ALA A 105 12.11 3.35 -1.15
CA ALA A 105 12.25 4.03 0.13
C ALA A 105 13.53 4.86 0.19
N ALA A 106 13.46 5.99 0.88
CA ALA A 106 14.58 6.77 1.40
C ALA A 106 14.55 6.73 2.93
N PRO A 107 15.57 7.20 3.64
CA PRO A 107 15.49 7.33 5.09
C PRO A 107 14.25 8.11 5.54
N ASN A 108 13.56 7.59 6.53
CA ASN A 108 12.27 8.07 7.06
C ASN A 108 11.05 7.84 6.15
N THR A 109 11.14 7.14 5.04
CA THR A 109 9.95 6.75 4.26
C THR A 109 8.97 5.96 5.13
N VAL A 110 7.71 6.34 5.10
CA VAL A 110 6.62 5.66 5.82
C VAL A 110 5.97 4.65 4.89
N LEU A 111 5.90 3.39 5.31
CA LEU A 111 5.19 2.32 4.60
C LEU A 111 3.92 1.96 5.37
N MET A 112 2.78 1.90 4.68
CA MET A 112 1.54 1.38 5.23
C MET A 112 0.92 0.36 4.27
N PHE A 113 0.56 -0.81 4.77
CA PHE A 113 -0.10 -1.84 3.98
C PHE A 113 -1.10 -2.64 4.80
N THR A 114 -2.03 -3.31 4.11
CA THR A 114 -2.99 -4.24 4.70
C THR A 114 -2.63 -5.67 4.38
N SER A 115 -2.96 -6.59 5.29
CA SER A 115 -2.79 -8.04 5.14
C SER A 115 -3.96 -8.81 5.75
N GLY A 116 -3.95 -10.13 5.63
CA GLY A 116 -4.74 -11.01 6.48
C GLY A 116 -4.19 -11.09 7.90
N PRO A 117 -4.97 -11.61 8.85
CA PRO A 117 -4.56 -11.69 10.26
C PRO A 117 -3.55 -12.81 10.54
N SER A 118 -3.46 -13.83 9.68
CA SER A 118 -2.59 -14.99 9.83
C SER A 118 -2.20 -15.57 8.48
N PHE A 119 -1.20 -16.45 8.48
CA PHE A 119 -0.81 -17.19 7.28
C PHE A 119 -2.01 -17.99 6.71
N GLY A 120 -2.20 -17.90 5.41
CA GLY A 120 -3.20 -18.67 4.68
C GLY A 120 -3.55 -18.07 3.33
N GLU A 121 -4.32 -18.86 2.60
CA GLU A 121 -4.89 -18.49 1.30
C GLU A 121 -6.40 -18.69 1.34
N ALA A 122 -7.14 -17.82 0.69
CA ALA A 122 -8.60 -17.90 0.60
C ALA A 122 -9.08 -17.38 -0.75
N ILE A 123 -10.20 -17.92 -1.21
CA ILE A 123 -10.95 -17.36 -2.34
C ILE A 123 -12.16 -16.66 -1.75
N GLY A 124 -12.14 -15.34 -1.75
CA GLY A 124 -13.30 -14.50 -1.45
C GLY A 124 -14.14 -14.23 -2.69
N THR A 125 -15.07 -13.31 -2.58
CA THR A 125 -15.86 -12.82 -3.72
C THR A 125 -15.87 -11.29 -3.72
N PHE A 126 -15.73 -10.71 -4.91
CA PHE A 126 -15.92 -9.29 -5.13
C PHE A 126 -16.87 -9.10 -6.32
N GLU A 127 -17.98 -8.41 -6.10
CA GLU A 127 -19.03 -8.21 -7.12
C GLU A 127 -19.53 -9.52 -7.80
N GLY A 128 -19.50 -10.63 -7.05
CA GLY A 128 -19.90 -11.95 -7.54
C GLY A 128 -18.80 -12.78 -8.19
N GLU A 129 -17.63 -12.19 -8.44
CA GLU A 129 -16.48 -12.88 -9.02
C GLU A 129 -15.52 -13.40 -7.94
N PRO A 130 -14.86 -14.55 -8.16
CA PRO A 130 -13.86 -15.07 -7.23
C PRO A 130 -12.67 -14.11 -7.10
N LEU A 131 -12.26 -13.82 -5.88
CA LEU A 131 -11.11 -12.97 -5.61
C LEU A 131 -10.14 -13.70 -4.66
N TYR A 132 -8.93 -13.94 -5.16
CA TYR A 132 -7.87 -14.58 -4.40
C TYR A 132 -7.31 -13.64 -3.34
N HIS A 133 -7.08 -14.18 -2.14
CA HIS A 133 -6.40 -13.52 -1.03
C HIS A 133 -5.36 -14.45 -0.43
N ALA A 134 -4.24 -13.90 -0.03
CA ALA A 134 -3.25 -14.60 0.76
C ALA A 134 -2.66 -13.69 1.83
N SER A 135 -2.09 -14.28 2.85
CA SER A 135 -1.33 -13.57 3.87
C SER A 135 -0.16 -14.40 4.34
N LEU A 136 0.92 -13.75 4.69
CA LEU A 136 2.00 -14.34 5.45
C LEU A 136 1.66 -14.30 6.94
N ASP A 137 2.46 -15.03 7.74
CA ASP A 137 2.39 -14.93 9.20
C ASP A 137 2.89 -13.56 9.68
N GLY A 138 2.32 -13.06 10.77
CA GLY A 138 2.69 -11.76 11.32
C GLY A 138 4.16 -11.67 11.78
N ALA A 139 4.74 -12.79 12.23
CA ALA A 139 6.17 -12.85 12.56
C ALA A 139 7.03 -12.77 11.30
N GLU A 140 6.58 -13.38 10.21
CA GLU A 140 7.26 -13.31 8.90
C GLU A 140 7.23 -11.89 8.34
N TYR A 141 6.08 -11.19 8.38
CA TYR A 141 6.01 -9.78 7.96
C TYR A 141 6.99 -8.90 8.77
N ARG A 142 7.10 -9.10 10.09
CA ARG A 142 8.06 -8.36 10.91
C ARG A 142 9.50 -8.62 10.49
N ALA A 143 9.87 -9.86 10.23
CA ALA A 143 11.21 -10.23 9.77
C ALA A 143 11.53 -9.64 8.38
N LEU A 144 10.55 -9.61 7.47
CA LEU A 144 10.71 -9.01 6.14
C LEU A 144 10.85 -7.49 6.22
N LEU A 145 10.07 -6.82 7.07
CA LEU A 145 10.20 -5.39 7.34
C LEU A 145 11.59 -5.05 7.87
N ASP A 146 12.04 -5.75 8.92
CA ASP A 146 13.36 -5.55 9.53
C ASP A 146 14.49 -5.76 8.50
N LYS A 147 14.44 -6.86 7.76
CA LYS A 147 15.43 -7.16 6.69
C LYS A 147 15.48 -6.09 5.60
N SER A 148 14.35 -5.41 5.34
CA SER A 148 14.23 -4.36 4.33
C SER A 148 14.44 -2.96 4.90
N GLY A 149 14.92 -2.85 6.15
CA GLY A 149 15.26 -1.59 6.81
C GLY A 149 14.07 -0.81 7.38
N PHE A 150 12.90 -1.47 7.56
CA PHE A 150 11.72 -0.83 8.13
C PHE A 150 11.49 -1.24 9.59
N ALA A 151 11.36 -0.25 10.47
CA ALA A 151 10.89 -0.45 11.84
C ALA A 151 9.38 -0.34 11.92
N VAL A 152 8.73 -1.30 12.59
CA VAL A 152 7.27 -1.27 12.79
C VAL A 152 6.89 -0.17 13.77
N VAL A 153 6.07 0.77 13.34
CA VAL A 153 5.50 1.86 14.16
C VAL A 153 4.18 1.43 14.79
N ALA A 154 3.33 0.74 14.03
CA ALA A 154 2.08 0.18 14.53
C ALA A 154 1.68 -1.07 13.74
N HIS A 155 1.06 -2.02 14.43
CA HIS A 155 0.42 -3.19 13.84
C HIS A 155 -0.86 -3.48 14.59
N VAL A 156 -1.97 -3.50 13.90
CA VAL A 156 -3.28 -3.82 14.47
C VAL A 156 -3.93 -4.89 13.63
N MET A 157 -4.20 -6.04 14.27
CA MET A 157 -4.93 -7.12 13.62
C MET A 157 -6.44 -6.85 13.68
N GLU A 158 -7.09 -7.07 12.55
CA GLU A 158 -8.56 -7.01 12.42
C GLU A 158 -9.17 -5.77 13.11
N ASP A 159 -8.65 -4.58 12.79
CA ASP A 159 -9.10 -3.32 13.39
C ASP A 159 -10.62 -3.12 13.20
N PRO A 160 -11.43 -3.16 14.26
CA PRO A 160 -12.87 -3.05 14.16
C PRO A 160 -13.32 -1.65 13.68
N ALA A 161 -12.49 -0.63 13.89
CA ALA A 161 -12.75 0.73 13.42
C ALA A 161 -12.43 0.91 11.93
N CYS A 162 -11.69 -0.05 11.33
CA CYS A 162 -11.27 0.01 9.94
C CYS A 162 -11.65 -1.27 9.15
N GLY A 163 -12.93 -1.66 9.19
CA GLY A 163 -13.44 -2.77 8.41
C GLY A 163 -12.81 -4.13 8.71
N ARG A 164 -12.22 -4.31 9.91
CA ARG A 164 -11.49 -5.51 10.34
C ARG A 164 -10.24 -5.79 9.48
N HIS A 165 -9.65 -4.77 8.87
CA HIS A 165 -8.35 -4.93 8.23
C HIS A 165 -7.24 -5.17 9.26
N THR A 166 -6.29 -5.99 8.88
CA THR A 166 -5.00 -6.08 9.58
C THR A 166 -4.05 -5.09 8.93
N ILE A 167 -3.59 -4.11 9.71
CA ILE A 167 -2.89 -2.94 9.20
C ILE A 167 -1.48 -2.87 9.75
N TRP A 168 -0.54 -2.61 8.89
CA TRP A 168 0.87 -2.40 9.19
C TRP A 168 1.26 -0.97 8.84
N LEU A 169 1.90 -0.30 9.79
CA LEU A 169 2.53 1.01 9.62
C LEU A 169 3.97 0.89 10.06
N ALA A 170 4.91 1.20 9.18
CA ALA A 170 6.35 1.05 9.41
C ALA A 170 7.10 2.26 8.85
N GLN A 171 8.32 2.49 9.32
CA GLN A 171 9.17 3.59 8.86
C GLN A 171 10.57 3.07 8.55
N HIS A 172 11.10 3.48 7.41
CA HIS A 172 12.46 3.14 6.96
C HIS A 172 13.49 3.89 7.80
N LEU A 173 14.49 3.17 8.31
CA LEU A 173 15.56 3.68 9.17
C LEU A 173 16.63 4.46 8.40
#